data_744b33068520739a6f4a9bc1ccd428b8
#
_entry.id   744b33068520739a6f4a9bc1ccd428b8
#
_cell.length_a   1.000
_cell.length_b   1.000
_cell.length_c   1.000
_cell.angle_alpha   90.00
_cell.angle_beta   90.00
_cell.angle_gamma   90.00
#
_symmetry.space_group_name_H-M   'P 1'
#
loop_
_entity.id
_entity.type
_entity.pdbx_description
1 polymer ?
#
loop_
_entity_poly.entity_id
_entity_poly.type
_entity_poly.pdbx_seq_one_letter_code
_entity_poly.pdbx_strand_id
1 'polypeptide(L)'
;ERIGALASDTGIVVAYDQAEFAGFFCISRLASWRGNAIIDALIASFEQSEEYASHRISETMCLFGPMCLNQVARGKGILEKMIGLAIESAKTQFENAISFIAVDNARSVNAVAKLGYRPVRRFTSGEREYHALIAEFA
;
A
#
# COMPACT_ATOMS: atom_id res chain seq x y z
N GLU A 1 -20.27 -0.98 11.81
CA GLU A 1 -19.05 -1.19 11.04
C GLU A 1 -18.12 -2.14 11.77
N ARG A 2 -17.58 -3.07 11.04
CA ARG A 2 -16.70 -4.09 11.61
C ARG A 2 -15.45 -4.22 10.77
N ILE A 3 -14.29 -4.08 11.41
CA ILE A 3 -13.00 -4.22 10.77
C ILE A 3 -12.20 -5.28 11.50
N GLY A 4 -11.65 -6.23 10.76
CA GLY A 4 -10.78 -7.26 11.29
C GLY A 4 -9.47 -7.35 10.52
N ALA A 5 -8.43 -7.84 11.18
CA ALA A 5 -7.15 -8.10 10.56
C ALA A 5 -6.81 -9.57 10.68
N LEU A 6 -6.42 -10.19 9.56
CA LEU A 6 -5.93 -11.55 9.50
C LEU A 6 -4.43 -11.50 9.27
N ALA A 7 -3.64 -11.91 10.27
CA ALA A 7 -2.19 -11.87 10.23
C ALA A 7 -1.62 -13.24 9.85
N SER A 8 -0.72 -13.24 8.88
CA SER A 8 0.11 -14.37 8.49
C SER A 8 1.43 -13.78 8.01
N ASP A 9 2.20 -14.43 7.15
CA ASP A 9 3.36 -13.78 6.50
C ASP A 9 2.90 -12.58 5.67
N THR A 10 1.68 -12.65 5.18
CA THR A 10 0.97 -11.52 4.63
C THR A 10 -0.21 -11.25 5.56
N GLY A 11 -0.68 -10.01 5.59
CA GLY A 11 -1.84 -9.62 6.37
C GLY A 11 -2.95 -9.12 5.48
N ILE A 12 -4.18 -9.36 5.88
CA ILE A 12 -5.35 -8.83 5.18
C ILE A 12 -6.23 -8.15 6.21
N VAL A 13 -6.56 -6.90 5.96
CA VAL A 13 -7.58 -6.16 6.71
C VAL A 13 -8.88 -6.27 5.92
N VAL A 14 -9.92 -6.75 6.57
CA VAL A 14 -11.23 -6.93 5.95
C VAL A 14 -12.22 -5.98 6.63
N ALA A 15 -13.01 -5.29 5.83
CA ALA A 15 -14.00 -4.36 6.33
C ALA A 15 -15.42 -4.87 6.07
N TYR A 16 -16.27 -4.74 7.09
CA TYR A 16 -17.70 -5.03 6.99
C TYR A 16 -18.47 -3.80 7.42
N ASP A 17 -19.53 -3.49 6.71
CA ASP A 17 -20.46 -2.42 7.06
C ASP A 17 -21.81 -3.06 7.29
N GLN A 18 -22.31 -3.02 8.54
CA GLN A 18 -23.58 -3.65 8.93
C GLN A 18 -23.68 -5.12 8.50
N ALA A 19 -22.62 -5.89 8.76
CA ALA A 19 -22.50 -7.30 8.43
C ALA A 19 -22.34 -7.61 6.94
N GLU A 20 -22.27 -6.60 6.07
CA GLU A 20 -21.98 -6.78 4.65
C GLU A 20 -20.52 -6.50 4.36
N PHE A 21 -19.94 -7.28 3.47
CA PHE A 21 -18.56 -7.11 3.07
C PHE A 21 -18.38 -5.75 2.36
N ALA A 22 -17.50 -4.92 2.89
CA ALA A 22 -17.25 -3.58 2.35
C ALA A 22 -15.94 -3.47 1.55
N GLY A 23 -14.91 -4.23 1.92
CA GLY A 23 -13.65 -4.16 1.21
C GLY A 23 -12.53 -4.92 1.90
N PHE A 24 -11.34 -4.86 1.29
CA PHE A 24 -10.14 -5.47 1.84
C PHE A 24 -8.90 -4.62 1.56
N PHE A 25 -7.87 -4.84 2.35
CA PHE A 25 -6.57 -4.19 2.21
C PHE A 25 -5.48 -5.21 2.53
N CYS A 26 -4.61 -5.48 1.57
CA CYS A 26 -3.57 -6.48 1.73
C CYS A 26 -2.25 -5.85 2.18
N ILE A 27 -1.54 -6.60 3.02
CA ILE A 27 -0.16 -6.31 3.45
C ILE A 27 0.65 -7.53 3.05
N SER A 28 1.77 -7.33 2.38
CA SER A 28 2.58 -8.46 1.95
C SER A 28 4.06 -8.14 1.95
N ARG A 29 4.88 -9.18 2.05
CA ARG A 29 6.32 -9.07 1.90
C ARG A 29 6.65 -8.84 0.43
N LEU A 30 7.65 -8.01 0.17
CA LEU A 30 8.06 -7.74 -1.22
C LEU A 30 8.54 -9.01 -1.91
N ALA A 31 9.18 -9.91 -1.17
CA ALA A 31 9.65 -11.18 -1.73
C ALA A 31 8.53 -12.03 -2.32
N SER A 32 7.30 -11.89 -1.83
CA SER A 32 6.14 -12.63 -2.33
C SER A 32 5.72 -12.19 -3.74
N TRP A 33 6.22 -11.06 -4.19
CA TRP A 33 5.86 -10.47 -5.47
C TRP A 33 6.96 -10.55 -6.53
N ARG A 34 8.04 -11.29 -6.28
CA ARG A 34 9.12 -11.46 -7.25
C ARG A 34 8.59 -12.02 -8.56
N GLY A 35 9.02 -11.41 -9.66
CA GLY A 35 8.54 -11.77 -11.00
C GLY A 35 7.34 -10.97 -11.46
N ASN A 36 6.71 -10.19 -10.58
CA ASN A 36 5.67 -9.24 -10.98
C ASN A 36 6.34 -7.98 -11.51
N ALA A 37 6.12 -7.67 -12.78
CA ALA A 37 6.83 -6.59 -13.46
C ALA A 37 6.66 -5.22 -12.80
N ILE A 38 5.45 -4.90 -12.36
CA ILE A 38 5.18 -3.59 -11.74
C ILE A 38 5.85 -3.50 -10.38
N ILE A 39 5.75 -4.56 -9.57
CA ILE A 39 6.36 -4.57 -8.24
C ILE A 39 7.89 -4.58 -8.34
N ASP A 40 8.47 -5.31 -9.28
CA ASP A 40 9.91 -5.29 -9.50
C ASP A 40 10.39 -3.88 -9.89
N ALA A 41 9.64 -3.20 -10.75
CA ALA A 41 9.95 -1.81 -11.13
C ALA A 41 9.79 -0.84 -9.95
N LEU A 42 8.79 -1.06 -9.10
CA LEU A 42 8.58 -0.28 -7.89
C LEU A 42 9.77 -0.41 -6.94
N ILE A 43 10.22 -1.63 -6.67
CA ILE A 43 11.38 -1.89 -5.82
C ILE A 43 12.62 -1.21 -6.38
N ALA A 44 12.86 -1.38 -7.68
CA ALA A 44 14.00 -0.75 -8.35
C ALA A 44 13.96 0.77 -8.23
N SER A 45 12.78 1.38 -8.30
CA SER A 45 12.65 2.83 -8.16
C SER A 45 13.09 3.33 -6.79
N PHE A 46 12.78 2.58 -5.72
CA PHE A 46 13.25 2.91 -4.37
C PHE A 46 14.75 2.71 -4.22
N GLU A 47 15.30 1.64 -4.79
CA GLU A 47 16.73 1.37 -4.76
C GLU A 47 17.54 2.45 -5.46
N GLN A 48 16.95 3.08 -6.48
CA GLN A 48 17.58 4.16 -7.26
C GLN A 48 17.37 5.55 -6.65
N SER A 49 16.53 5.68 -5.63
CA SER A 49 16.29 6.96 -4.98
C SER A 49 17.42 7.28 -4.00
N GLU A 50 17.86 8.54 -3.95
CA GLU A 50 18.88 8.96 -3.00
C GLU A 50 18.46 8.74 -1.55
N GLU A 51 17.19 8.94 -1.28
CA GLU A 51 16.63 8.85 0.07
C GLU A 51 16.65 7.42 0.62
N TYR A 52 16.45 6.42 -0.24
CA TYR A 52 16.31 5.02 0.20
C TYR A 52 17.36 4.07 -0.36
N ALA A 53 18.33 4.57 -1.09
CA ALA A 53 19.34 3.73 -1.76
C ALA A 53 20.15 2.85 -0.78
N SER A 54 20.36 3.31 0.46
CA SER A 54 21.10 2.57 1.47
C SER A 54 20.21 1.66 2.33
N HIS A 55 18.89 1.71 2.13
CA HIS A 55 17.96 0.89 2.89
C HIS A 55 17.87 -0.52 2.32
N ARG A 56 17.70 -1.48 3.19
CA ARG A 56 17.42 -2.87 2.78
C ARG A 56 15.94 -3.01 2.49
N ILE A 57 15.52 -2.51 1.35
CA ILE A 57 14.10 -2.34 1.01
C ILE A 57 13.32 -3.63 1.17
N SER A 58 13.83 -4.75 0.65
CA SER A 58 13.13 -6.04 0.74
C SER A 58 13.00 -6.58 2.17
N GLU A 59 13.83 -6.10 3.10
CA GLU A 59 13.82 -6.54 4.50
C GLU A 59 13.04 -5.58 5.40
N THR A 60 13.09 -4.28 5.09
CA THR A 60 12.58 -3.23 5.98
C THR A 60 11.22 -2.69 5.55
N MET A 61 10.81 -2.96 4.33
CA MET A 61 9.56 -2.43 3.77
C MET A 61 8.63 -3.55 3.33
N CYS A 62 7.34 -3.32 3.50
CA CYS A 62 6.31 -4.22 2.99
C CYS A 62 5.53 -3.53 1.87
N LEU A 63 4.71 -4.28 1.17
CA LEU A 63 3.79 -3.74 0.17
C LEU A 63 2.43 -3.52 0.80
N PHE A 64 1.87 -2.34 0.63
CA PHE A 64 0.49 -2.03 0.94
C PHE A 64 -0.32 -2.08 -0.36
N GLY A 65 -1.24 -3.03 -0.42
CA GLY A 65 -2.10 -3.31 -1.56
C GLY A 65 -1.94 -4.75 -2.03
N PRO A 66 -2.82 -5.19 -2.92
CA PRO A 66 -3.95 -4.46 -3.47
C PRO A 66 -5.01 -4.14 -2.42
N MET A 67 -5.85 -3.18 -2.72
CA MET A 67 -6.99 -2.82 -1.89
C MET A 67 -8.23 -2.66 -2.74
N CYS A 68 -9.37 -2.91 -2.14
CA CYS A 68 -10.66 -2.73 -2.78
C CYS A 68 -11.67 -2.25 -1.75
N LEU A 69 -12.48 -1.30 -2.14
CA LEU A 69 -13.56 -0.79 -1.30
C LEU A 69 -14.81 -0.67 -2.17
N ASN A 70 -15.90 -1.29 -1.74
CA ASN A 70 -17.18 -1.22 -2.44
C ASN A 70 -17.62 0.24 -2.59
N GLN A 71 -18.22 0.56 -3.72
CA GLN A 71 -18.63 1.93 -4.02
C GLN A 71 -19.56 2.51 -2.95
N VAL A 72 -20.50 1.71 -2.44
CA VAL A 72 -21.44 2.16 -1.42
C VAL A 72 -20.77 2.43 -0.06
N ALA A 73 -19.60 1.88 0.16
CA ALA A 73 -18.87 2.06 1.42
C ALA A 73 -17.89 3.25 1.35
N ARG A 74 -17.73 3.87 0.20
CA ARG A 74 -16.82 5.01 0.03
C ARG A 74 -17.34 6.25 0.74
N GLY A 75 -16.42 7.08 1.21
CA GLY A 75 -16.76 8.34 1.87
C GLY A 75 -17.15 8.20 3.32
N LYS A 76 -17.02 7.01 3.91
CA LYS A 76 -17.39 6.73 5.30
C LYS A 76 -16.21 6.60 6.26
N GLY A 77 -15.00 6.91 5.79
CA GLY A 77 -13.79 6.78 6.61
C GLY A 77 -13.32 5.35 6.80
N ILE A 78 -13.87 4.39 6.09
CA ILE A 78 -13.53 2.97 6.23
C ILE A 78 -12.09 2.71 5.77
N LEU A 79 -11.67 3.31 4.67
CA LEU A 79 -10.33 3.11 4.12
C LEU A 79 -9.25 3.62 5.10
N GLU A 80 -9.47 4.77 5.71
CA GLU A 80 -8.53 5.33 6.70
C GLU A 80 -8.39 4.40 7.91
N LYS A 81 -9.49 3.81 8.37
CA LYS A 81 -9.46 2.83 9.46
C LYS A 81 -8.73 1.55 9.06
N MET A 82 -8.93 1.09 7.84
CA MET A 82 -8.23 -0.09 7.32
C MET A 82 -6.73 0.15 7.24
N ILE A 83 -6.31 1.30 6.76
CA ILE A 83 -4.90 1.67 6.68
C ILE A 83 -4.30 1.78 8.09
N GLY A 84 -5.02 2.37 9.03
CA GLY A 84 -4.58 2.45 10.42
C GLY A 84 -4.32 1.07 11.02
N LEU A 85 -5.22 0.11 10.79
CA LEU A 85 -5.03 -1.27 11.24
C LEU A 85 -3.88 -1.96 10.51
N ALA A 86 -3.71 -1.68 9.22
CA ALA A 86 -2.60 -2.21 8.45
C ALA A 86 -1.26 -1.74 9.01
N ILE A 87 -1.15 -0.47 9.35
CA ILE A 87 0.06 0.10 9.98
C ILE A 87 0.32 -0.56 11.33
N GLU A 88 -0.71 -0.69 12.18
CA GLU A 88 -0.56 -1.35 13.48
C GLU A 88 -0.07 -2.80 13.34
N SER A 89 -0.54 -3.50 12.32
CA SER A 89 -0.10 -4.87 12.06
C SER A 89 1.32 -4.93 11.50
N ALA A 90 1.67 -4.01 10.61
CA ALA A 90 2.95 -4.06 9.89
C ALA A 90 4.12 -3.48 10.66
N LYS A 91 3.92 -2.49 11.51
CA LYS A 91 4.99 -1.74 12.16
C LYS A 91 5.86 -2.57 13.12
N THR A 92 5.38 -3.75 13.52
CA THR A 92 6.16 -4.65 14.37
C THR A 92 7.25 -5.39 13.60
N GLN A 93 7.14 -5.46 12.27
CA GLN A 93 8.06 -6.20 11.42
C GLN A 93 8.75 -5.33 10.36
N PHE A 94 8.15 -4.20 10.02
CA PHE A 94 8.62 -3.34 8.92
C PHE A 94 8.71 -1.89 9.39
N GLU A 95 9.57 -1.14 8.73
CA GLU A 95 9.75 0.29 9.01
C GLU A 95 8.79 1.16 8.20
N ASN A 96 8.49 0.73 7.00
CA ASN A 96 7.66 1.48 6.05
C ASN A 96 6.88 0.53 5.16
N ALA A 97 5.85 1.06 4.53
CA ALA A 97 5.14 0.38 3.44
C ALA A 97 5.32 1.16 2.16
N ILE A 98 5.47 0.45 1.06
CA ILE A 98 5.50 1.05 -0.27
C ILE A 98 4.28 0.65 -1.07
N SER A 99 3.91 1.48 -2.01
CA SER A 99 2.78 1.24 -2.89
C SER A 99 2.97 2.01 -4.19
N PHE A 100 2.04 1.87 -5.10
CA PHE A 100 2.09 2.59 -6.36
C PHE A 100 0.69 2.95 -6.83
N ILE A 101 0.64 3.98 -7.68
CA ILE A 101 -0.60 4.39 -8.30
C ILE A 101 -0.28 4.92 -9.69
N ALA A 102 -1.14 4.62 -10.65
CA ALA A 102 -0.95 5.13 -12.01
C ALA A 102 -1.07 6.66 -12.02
N VAL A 103 -0.17 7.31 -12.74
CA VAL A 103 -0.14 8.78 -12.82
C VAL A 103 -1.44 9.35 -13.39
N ASP A 104 -2.07 8.63 -14.31
CA ASP A 104 -3.33 9.04 -14.92
C ASP A 104 -4.57 8.76 -14.08
N ASN A 105 -4.41 8.17 -12.91
CA ASN A 105 -5.51 7.94 -11.97
C ASN A 105 -5.65 9.14 -11.03
N ALA A 106 -6.13 10.26 -11.55
CA ALA A 106 -6.20 11.53 -10.83
C ALA A 106 -6.99 11.44 -9.51
N ARG A 107 -8.06 10.67 -9.48
CA ARG A 107 -8.88 10.50 -8.28
C ARG A 107 -8.10 9.90 -7.13
N SER A 108 -7.35 8.84 -7.41
CA SER A 108 -6.55 8.17 -6.39
C SER A 108 -5.31 8.98 -6.03
N VAL A 109 -4.69 9.66 -7.00
CA VAL A 109 -3.56 10.55 -6.73
C VAL A 109 -3.95 11.63 -5.71
N ASN A 110 -5.12 12.21 -5.87
CA ASN A 110 -5.61 13.24 -4.94
C ASN A 110 -5.94 12.67 -3.55
N ALA A 111 -6.31 11.41 -3.48
CA ALA A 111 -6.70 10.77 -2.23
C ALA A 111 -5.52 10.30 -1.38
N VAL A 112 -4.41 9.88 -2.00
CA VAL A 112 -3.32 9.22 -1.27
C VAL A 112 -2.64 10.11 -0.23
N ALA A 113 -2.54 11.40 -0.47
CA ALA A 113 -1.96 12.32 0.50
C ALA A 113 -2.75 12.34 1.81
N LYS A 114 -4.08 12.25 1.73
CA LYS A 114 -4.96 12.23 2.89
C LYS A 114 -4.87 10.90 3.65
N LEU A 115 -4.37 9.86 3.00
CA LEU A 115 -4.25 8.52 3.56
C LEU A 115 -2.87 8.25 4.17
N GLY A 116 -2.00 9.26 4.21
CA GLY A 116 -0.68 9.13 4.82
C GLY A 116 0.41 8.67 3.88
N TYR A 117 0.16 8.61 2.59
CA TYR A 117 1.18 8.29 1.60
C TYR A 117 1.91 9.55 1.13
N ARG A 118 3.18 9.40 0.82
CA ARG A 118 4.01 10.43 0.23
C ARG A 118 4.61 9.93 -1.07
N PRO A 119 4.50 10.68 -2.18
CA PRO A 119 5.17 10.27 -3.42
C PRO A 119 6.68 10.47 -3.29
N VAL A 120 7.44 9.49 -3.74
CA VAL A 120 8.91 9.52 -3.71
C VAL A 120 9.47 9.85 -5.09
N ARG A 121 8.99 9.15 -6.11
CA ARG A 121 9.39 9.40 -7.50
C ARG A 121 8.41 8.70 -8.44
N ARG A 122 8.59 8.94 -9.73
CA ARG A 122 7.84 8.23 -10.77
C ARG A 122 8.67 7.09 -11.34
N PHE A 123 8.01 6.06 -11.80
CA PHE A 123 8.64 4.96 -12.51
C PHE A 123 7.73 4.46 -13.61
N THR A 124 8.29 3.74 -14.56
CA THR A 124 7.56 3.18 -15.71
C THR A 124 7.60 1.66 -15.67
N SER A 125 6.47 1.04 -15.95
CA SER A 125 6.40 -0.40 -16.16
C SER A 125 5.53 -0.64 -17.39
N GLY A 126 6.08 -1.33 -18.39
CA GLY A 126 5.43 -1.43 -19.69
C GLY A 126 5.31 -0.03 -20.32
N GLU A 127 4.11 0.32 -20.75
CA GLU A 127 3.84 1.62 -21.37
C GLU A 127 3.18 2.62 -20.39
N ARG A 128 3.10 2.26 -19.12
CA ARG A 128 2.39 3.05 -18.12
C ARG A 128 3.33 3.63 -17.09
N GLU A 129 3.03 4.86 -16.67
CA GLU A 129 3.79 5.57 -15.65
C GLU A 129 3.05 5.55 -14.31
N TYR A 130 3.81 5.38 -13.23
CA TYR A 130 3.29 5.27 -11.88
C TYR A 130 4.03 6.20 -10.92
N HIS A 131 3.34 6.61 -9.87
CA HIS A 131 3.97 7.19 -8.69
C HIS A 131 4.40 6.06 -7.76
N ALA A 132 5.64 6.09 -7.30
CA ALA A 132 6.10 5.26 -6.19
C ALA A 132 5.78 6.00 -4.90
N LEU A 133 5.06 5.34 -4.00
CA LEU A 133 4.52 5.93 -2.77
C LEU A 133 5.10 5.24 -1.56
N ILE A 134 5.25 5.99 -0.47
CA ILE A 134 5.68 5.44 0.81
C ILE A 134 4.71 5.89 1.91
N ALA A 135 4.41 4.96 2.82
CA ALA A 135 3.73 5.24 4.07
C ALA A 135 4.71 4.96 5.20
N GLU A 136 5.10 5.99 5.93
CA GLU A 136 6.04 5.90 7.05
C GLU A 136 5.28 5.59 8.34
N PHE A 137 5.81 4.64 9.14
CA PHE A 137 5.10 4.15 10.32
C PHE A 137 5.45 4.90 11.60
N ALA A 138 6.42 5.71 11.58
CA ALA A 138 6.90 6.42 12.76
C ALA A 138 5.97 7.53 13.22
#